data_57fcb250a139f67760a5f59b5c995556
#
_entry.id   57fcb250a139f67760a5f59b5c995556
#
_cell.length_a   1.000
_cell.length_b   1.000
_cell.length_c   1.000
_cell.angle_alpha   90.00
_cell.angle_beta   90.00
_cell.angle_gamma   90.00
#
_symmetry.space_group_name_H-M   'P 1'
#
loop_
_entity.id
_entity.type
_entity.pdbx_description
1 polymer ?
#
loop_
_entity_poly.entity_id
_entity_poly.type
_entity_poly.pdbx_seq_one_letter_code
_entity_poly.pdbx_strand_id
1 'polypeptide(L)'
;CRLSEEDKGKGSAENDSNSIQNQRALLTEYAHSQGWEIYEIYIDDDYSGANRSRPAFKRMLHAAEEKRFDIILCKTQSRFSRELEVVERYINRLFPQWGIRFLSLVDNADSANEDNLLLRQINGIMDEHYLAELSKNIRSVLTHRRKNGFHIGSFALYGYRKNPDRRGHLLIDEEAAAVVREVFTLFSQGYGKTAIARMLNEREIPNPTEYKRLQGIRYRQPKGKGSTLWKYFAISNMLTNEIYIGNMVQGKYGSVSYKT
;
A
#
# COMPACT_ATOMS: atom_id res chain seq x y z
N CYS A 1 -12.30 -14.17 0.95
CA CYS A 1 -11.07 -14.06 1.78
C CYS A 1 -10.25 -12.84 1.35
N ARG A 2 -9.57 -12.18 2.27
CA ARG A 2 -8.74 -11.01 2.00
C ARG A 2 -7.66 -10.87 3.09
N LEU A 3 -6.43 -10.46 2.69
CA LEU A 3 -5.37 -10.10 3.64
C LEU A 3 -5.73 -8.88 4.49
N SER A 4 -5.29 -8.85 5.75
CA SER A 4 -5.32 -7.65 6.57
C SER A 4 -3.98 -6.92 6.51
N GLU A 5 -4.00 -5.60 6.75
CA GLU A 5 -2.75 -4.83 6.85
C GLU A 5 -1.93 -5.23 8.09
N GLU A 6 -2.56 -5.79 9.10
CA GLU A 6 -1.91 -6.34 10.29
C GLU A 6 -1.09 -7.59 9.97
N ASP A 7 -1.46 -8.34 8.93
CA ASP A 7 -0.75 -9.53 8.47
C ASP A 7 0.47 -9.19 7.60
N LYS A 8 0.52 -7.98 6.99
CA LYS A 8 1.59 -7.55 6.07
C LYS A 8 2.95 -7.26 6.71
N GLY A 9 3.01 -7.19 8.03
CA GLY A 9 4.24 -6.84 8.77
C GLY A 9 4.98 -8.03 9.40
N LYS A 10 4.45 -9.25 9.34
CA LYS A 10 4.92 -10.37 10.16
C LYS A 10 5.68 -11.49 9.42
N GLY A 11 6.07 -11.29 8.16
CA GLY A 11 6.86 -12.32 7.50
C GLY A 11 6.87 -12.26 5.97
N SER A 12 7.61 -13.18 5.39
CA SER A 12 7.79 -13.38 3.96
C SER A 12 6.47 -13.68 3.23
N ALA A 13 6.48 -13.65 1.90
CA ALA A 13 5.32 -13.97 1.05
C ALA A 13 4.58 -15.28 1.40
N GLU A 14 5.24 -16.22 2.10
CA GLU A 14 4.64 -17.46 2.61
C GLU A 14 3.63 -17.24 3.76
N ASN A 15 3.87 -16.26 4.65
CA ASN A 15 2.97 -16.00 5.78
C ASN A 15 1.69 -15.27 5.36
N ASP A 16 1.74 -14.47 4.30
CA ASP A 16 0.55 -13.83 3.73
C ASP A 16 -0.40 -14.86 3.12
N SER A 17 0.14 -15.89 2.47
CA SER A 17 -0.61 -17.04 1.98
C SER A 17 -1.26 -17.85 3.11
N ASN A 18 -0.61 -17.98 4.27
CA ASN A 18 -1.13 -18.69 5.43
C ASN A 18 -2.38 -18.03 6.05
N SER A 19 -2.43 -16.68 6.11
CA SER A 19 -3.62 -15.99 6.63
C SER A 19 -4.86 -16.23 5.77
N ILE A 20 -4.71 -16.25 4.44
CA ILE A 20 -5.81 -16.54 3.52
C ILE A 20 -6.21 -18.01 3.58
N GLN A 21 -5.24 -18.91 3.66
CA GLN A 21 -5.50 -20.35 3.84
C GLN A 21 -6.29 -20.63 5.12
N ASN A 22 -5.92 -19.99 6.23
CA ASN A 22 -6.65 -20.09 7.49
C ASN A 22 -8.07 -19.54 7.40
N GLN A 23 -8.27 -18.39 6.72
CA GLN A 23 -9.62 -17.87 6.47
C GLN A 23 -10.44 -18.82 5.63
N ARG A 24 -9.85 -19.38 4.56
CA ARG A 24 -10.50 -20.34 3.68
C ARG A 24 -10.91 -21.59 4.44
N ALA A 25 -10.00 -22.19 5.21
CA ALA A 25 -10.27 -23.40 6.00
C ALA A 25 -11.44 -23.17 6.97
N LEU A 26 -11.39 -22.09 7.77
CA LEU A 26 -12.45 -21.74 8.73
C LEU A 26 -13.82 -21.60 8.05
N LEU A 27 -13.89 -20.87 6.92
CA LEU A 27 -15.16 -20.62 6.24
C LEU A 27 -15.70 -21.88 5.54
N THR A 28 -14.81 -22.70 4.97
CA THR A 28 -15.19 -23.98 4.35
C THR A 28 -15.71 -24.96 5.38
N GLU A 29 -15.02 -25.10 6.50
CA GLU A 29 -15.46 -25.97 7.62
C GLU A 29 -16.82 -25.54 8.14
N TYR A 30 -17.03 -24.25 8.34
CA TYR A 30 -18.33 -23.73 8.78
C TYR A 30 -19.43 -24.01 7.75
N ALA A 31 -19.19 -23.74 6.46
CA ALA A 31 -20.19 -24.01 5.42
C ALA A 31 -20.60 -25.48 5.38
N HIS A 32 -19.60 -26.40 5.47
CA HIS A 32 -19.88 -27.83 5.52
C HIS A 32 -20.64 -28.24 6.79
N SER A 33 -20.32 -27.67 7.96
CA SER A 33 -21.07 -27.94 9.20
C SER A 33 -22.54 -27.54 9.15
N GLN A 34 -22.86 -26.54 8.30
CA GLN A 34 -24.23 -26.10 8.05
C GLN A 34 -24.92 -26.87 6.90
N GLY A 35 -24.22 -27.79 6.24
CA GLY A 35 -24.73 -28.53 5.08
C GLY A 35 -24.85 -27.66 3.81
N TRP A 36 -24.10 -26.57 3.73
CA TRP A 36 -24.16 -25.68 2.57
C TRP A 36 -23.22 -26.11 1.45
N GLU A 37 -23.66 -25.98 0.22
CA GLU A 37 -22.84 -26.16 -0.97
C GLU A 37 -22.05 -24.87 -1.26
N ILE A 38 -20.77 -25.00 -1.57
CA ILE A 38 -19.89 -23.87 -1.86
C ILE A 38 -19.90 -23.62 -3.36
N TYR A 39 -20.52 -22.50 -3.78
CA TYR A 39 -20.54 -22.07 -5.18
C TYR A 39 -19.14 -21.63 -5.66
N GLU A 40 -18.51 -20.67 -5.01
CA GLU A 40 -17.17 -20.16 -5.36
C GLU A 40 -16.48 -19.51 -4.15
N ILE A 41 -15.16 -19.58 -4.12
CA ILE A 41 -14.33 -18.91 -3.11
C ILE A 41 -13.62 -17.72 -3.75
N TYR A 42 -14.06 -16.51 -3.42
CA TYR A 42 -13.51 -15.26 -3.94
C TYR A 42 -12.32 -14.79 -3.08
N ILE A 43 -11.16 -14.58 -3.70
CA ILE A 43 -9.91 -14.20 -3.03
C ILE A 43 -9.31 -12.96 -3.71
N ASP A 44 -9.00 -11.94 -2.92
CA ASP A 44 -8.25 -10.75 -3.32
C ASP A 44 -6.95 -10.67 -2.50
N ASP A 45 -5.88 -11.28 -2.96
CA ASP A 45 -4.61 -11.44 -2.22
C ASP A 45 -3.83 -10.13 -2.08
N ASP A 46 -3.78 -9.31 -3.12
CA ASP A 46 -2.91 -8.14 -3.21
C ASP A 46 -3.61 -6.80 -2.88
N TYR A 47 -4.85 -6.83 -2.41
CA TYR A 47 -5.67 -5.62 -2.29
C TYR A 47 -5.98 -5.26 -0.83
N SER A 48 -5.56 -4.06 -0.41
CA SER A 48 -5.96 -3.49 0.89
C SER A 48 -7.46 -3.16 0.91
N GLY A 49 -8.05 -3.08 2.10
CA GLY A 49 -9.48 -2.78 2.27
C GLY A 49 -9.94 -1.43 1.74
N ALA A 50 -9.00 -0.51 1.49
CA ALA A 50 -9.25 0.81 0.91
C ALA A 50 -9.04 0.84 -0.61
N ASN A 51 -8.60 -0.26 -1.25
CA ASN A 51 -8.39 -0.28 -2.69
C ASN A 51 -9.68 -0.66 -3.43
N ARG A 52 -10.22 0.27 -4.21
CA ARG A 52 -11.42 0.08 -5.03
C ARG A 52 -11.25 -0.92 -6.18
N SER A 53 -10.02 -1.31 -6.49
CA SER A 53 -9.74 -2.30 -7.54
C SER A 53 -9.63 -3.71 -6.95
N ARG A 54 -10.75 -4.30 -6.56
CA ARG A 54 -10.88 -5.66 -6.02
C ARG A 54 -11.59 -6.54 -7.06
N PRO A 55 -10.87 -7.19 -7.98
CA PRO A 55 -11.50 -7.91 -9.09
C PRO A 55 -12.37 -9.09 -8.63
N ALA A 56 -11.91 -9.87 -7.64
CA ALA A 56 -12.71 -10.97 -7.11
C ALA A 56 -13.95 -10.47 -6.37
N PHE A 57 -13.85 -9.38 -5.61
CA PHE A 57 -15.00 -8.75 -4.97
C PHE A 57 -16.04 -8.25 -6.00
N LYS A 58 -15.59 -7.64 -7.10
CA LYS A 58 -16.50 -7.20 -8.17
C LYS A 58 -17.21 -8.37 -8.85
N ARG A 59 -16.49 -9.48 -9.12
CA ARG A 59 -17.10 -10.71 -9.67
C ARG A 59 -18.12 -11.29 -8.71
N MET A 60 -17.82 -11.33 -7.41
CA MET A 60 -18.76 -11.78 -6.38
C MET A 60 -20.03 -10.94 -6.38
N LEU A 61 -19.92 -9.60 -6.44
CA LEU A 61 -21.09 -8.72 -6.47
C LEU A 61 -21.94 -8.93 -7.73
N HIS A 62 -21.30 -9.14 -8.89
CA HIS A 62 -22.02 -9.45 -10.13
C HIS A 62 -22.74 -10.79 -10.06
N ALA A 63 -22.10 -11.84 -9.57
CA ALA A 63 -22.72 -13.14 -9.35
C ALA A 63 -23.87 -13.08 -8.33
N ALA A 64 -23.75 -12.21 -7.31
CA ALA A 64 -24.80 -11.92 -6.35
C ALA A 64 -26.03 -11.27 -7.01
N GLU A 65 -25.82 -10.27 -7.86
CA GLU A 65 -26.87 -9.60 -8.63
C GLU A 65 -27.60 -10.58 -9.57
N GLU A 66 -26.87 -11.52 -10.17
CA GLU A 66 -27.41 -12.61 -10.98
C GLU A 66 -28.06 -13.75 -10.16
N LYS A 67 -28.06 -13.66 -8.83
CA LYS A 67 -28.62 -14.67 -7.90
C LYS A 67 -28.01 -16.06 -8.10
N ARG A 68 -26.70 -16.14 -8.31
CA ARG A 68 -25.99 -17.40 -8.49
C ARG A 68 -25.82 -18.20 -7.19
N PHE A 69 -26.05 -17.56 -6.06
CA PHE A 69 -25.95 -18.14 -4.70
C PHE A 69 -26.83 -17.35 -3.73
N ASP A 70 -27.14 -17.95 -2.58
CA ASP A 70 -28.06 -17.39 -1.59
C ASP A 70 -27.34 -16.77 -0.38
N ILE A 71 -26.08 -17.15 -0.14
CA ILE A 71 -25.33 -16.76 1.06
C ILE A 71 -23.95 -16.23 0.70
N ILE A 72 -23.58 -15.11 1.30
CA ILE A 72 -22.19 -14.60 1.32
C ILE A 72 -21.64 -14.81 2.72
N LEU A 73 -20.55 -15.59 2.83
CA LEU A 73 -19.90 -15.91 4.08
C LEU A 73 -18.52 -15.25 4.19
N CYS A 74 -18.28 -14.52 5.28
CA CYS A 74 -17.02 -13.85 5.57
C CYS A 74 -16.52 -14.21 6.98
N LYS A 75 -15.21 -14.05 7.22
CA LYS A 75 -14.66 -14.15 8.58
C LYS A 75 -15.14 -13.02 9.47
N THR A 76 -15.01 -11.78 9.00
CA THR A 76 -15.50 -10.53 9.64
C THR A 76 -16.13 -9.64 8.60
N GLN A 77 -17.01 -8.74 9.01
CA GLN A 77 -17.62 -7.73 8.14
C GLN A 77 -16.56 -6.84 7.47
N SER A 78 -15.47 -6.52 8.18
CA SER A 78 -14.34 -5.77 7.63
C SER A 78 -13.61 -6.46 6.48
N ARG A 79 -13.75 -7.79 6.32
CA ARG A 79 -13.22 -8.52 5.14
C ARG A 79 -14.08 -8.29 3.90
N PHE A 80 -15.37 -8.06 4.08
CA PHE A 80 -16.24 -7.60 3.01
C PHE A 80 -15.92 -6.16 2.64
N SER A 81 -16.13 -5.21 3.54
CA SER A 81 -15.73 -3.81 3.39
C SER A 81 -15.47 -3.14 4.74
N ARG A 82 -14.55 -2.15 4.74
CA ARG A 82 -14.35 -1.20 5.84
C ARG A 82 -15.01 0.16 5.57
N GLU A 83 -15.61 0.33 4.39
CA GLU A 83 -16.34 1.54 4.02
C GLU A 83 -17.80 1.35 4.42
N LEU A 84 -18.29 2.20 5.35
CA LEU A 84 -19.68 2.14 5.83
C LEU A 84 -20.67 2.27 4.66
N GLU A 85 -20.38 3.14 3.69
CA GLU A 85 -21.21 3.31 2.48
C GLU A 85 -21.42 1.98 1.73
N VAL A 86 -20.36 1.18 1.58
CA VAL A 86 -20.43 -0.13 0.89
C VAL A 86 -21.21 -1.14 1.73
N VAL A 87 -21.03 -1.14 3.06
CA VAL A 87 -21.78 -2.00 3.98
C VAL A 87 -23.26 -1.68 3.90
N GLU A 88 -23.66 -0.42 4.05
CA GLU A 88 -25.05 0.03 3.99
C GLU A 88 -25.68 -0.27 2.63
N ARG A 89 -24.97 0.01 1.54
CA ARG A 89 -25.47 -0.19 0.19
C ARG A 89 -25.71 -1.67 -0.13
N TYR A 90 -24.78 -2.54 0.19
CA TYR A 90 -24.86 -3.96 -0.20
C TYR A 90 -25.50 -4.82 0.88
N ILE A 91 -24.99 -4.81 2.12
CA ILE A 91 -25.44 -5.74 3.15
C ILE A 91 -26.84 -5.39 3.65
N ASN A 92 -27.12 -4.08 3.85
CA ASN A 92 -28.39 -3.65 4.42
C ASN A 92 -29.47 -3.32 3.39
N ARG A 93 -29.09 -3.12 2.10
CA ARG A 93 -30.06 -2.75 1.07
C ARG A 93 -30.14 -3.74 -0.09
N LEU A 94 -29.06 -3.93 -0.86
CA LEU A 94 -29.11 -4.70 -2.11
C LEU A 94 -29.19 -6.21 -1.88
N PHE A 95 -28.45 -6.78 -0.94
CA PHE A 95 -28.49 -8.21 -0.67
C PHE A 95 -29.87 -8.68 -0.22
N PRO A 96 -30.57 -8.00 0.71
CA PRO A 96 -31.96 -8.35 1.01
C PRO A 96 -32.89 -8.29 -0.22
N GLN A 97 -32.72 -7.29 -1.10
CA GLN A 97 -33.50 -7.18 -2.33
C GLN A 97 -33.23 -8.32 -3.33
N TRP A 98 -31.98 -8.81 -3.34
CA TRP A 98 -31.58 -9.95 -4.18
C TRP A 98 -31.90 -11.30 -3.54
N GLY A 99 -32.36 -11.33 -2.29
CA GLY A 99 -32.61 -12.56 -1.53
C GLY A 99 -31.35 -13.22 -0.99
N ILE A 100 -30.26 -12.44 -0.84
CA ILE A 100 -28.97 -12.95 -0.38
C ILE A 100 -28.79 -12.65 1.10
N ARG A 101 -28.43 -13.68 1.87
CA ARG A 101 -28.03 -13.58 3.27
C ARG A 101 -26.53 -13.26 3.35
N PHE A 102 -26.16 -12.24 4.11
CA PHE A 102 -24.78 -11.97 4.49
C PHE A 102 -24.52 -12.46 5.90
N LEU A 103 -23.47 -13.26 6.07
CA LEU A 103 -23.06 -13.79 7.38
C LEU A 103 -21.57 -13.58 7.59
N SER A 104 -21.18 -13.08 8.78
CA SER A 104 -19.81 -13.05 9.23
C SER A 104 -19.66 -13.76 10.57
N LEU A 105 -18.61 -14.61 10.68
CA LEU A 105 -18.51 -15.57 11.80
C LEU A 105 -18.01 -14.95 13.10
N VAL A 106 -17.00 -14.07 13.02
CA VAL A 106 -16.28 -13.59 14.21
C VAL A 106 -17.01 -12.44 14.90
N ASP A 107 -17.57 -11.53 14.09
CA ASP A 107 -18.33 -10.36 14.58
C ASP A 107 -19.85 -10.60 14.59
N ASN A 108 -20.28 -11.84 14.38
CA ASN A 108 -21.67 -12.28 14.44
C ASN A 108 -22.65 -11.40 13.66
N ALA A 109 -22.19 -10.83 12.53
CA ALA A 109 -23.04 -10.02 11.67
C ALA A 109 -23.83 -10.91 10.73
N ASP A 110 -25.17 -10.92 10.86
CA ASP A 110 -26.07 -11.74 10.09
C ASP A 110 -27.23 -10.87 9.54
N SER A 111 -27.36 -10.81 8.21
CA SER A 111 -28.40 -10.02 7.59
C SER A 111 -29.80 -10.67 7.64
N ALA A 112 -29.90 -11.96 7.94
CA ALA A 112 -31.20 -12.62 8.14
C ALA A 112 -31.83 -12.30 9.51
N ASN A 113 -31.04 -11.76 10.45
CA ASN A 113 -31.52 -11.35 11.75
C ASN A 113 -31.71 -9.82 11.78
N GLU A 114 -32.94 -9.36 11.86
CA GLU A 114 -33.27 -7.92 11.87
C GLU A 114 -32.72 -7.23 13.13
N ASP A 115 -32.73 -7.89 14.29
CA ASP A 115 -32.15 -7.36 15.54
C ASP A 115 -30.63 -7.12 15.44
N ASN A 116 -29.99 -7.74 14.46
CA ASN A 116 -28.57 -7.62 14.17
C ASN A 116 -28.20 -6.36 13.35
N LEU A 117 -29.18 -5.60 12.86
CA LEU A 117 -28.95 -4.40 12.06
C LEU A 117 -28.04 -3.39 12.80
N LEU A 118 -28.39 -3.09 14.06
CA LEU A 118 -27.61 -2.15 14.88
C LEU A 118 -26.16 -2.64 15.06
N LEU A 119 -25.96 -3.92 15.30
CA LEU A 119 -24.62 -4.50 15.43
C LEU A 119 -23.80 -4.34 14.14
N ARG A 120 -24.40 -4.61 12.99
CA ARG A 120 -23.75 -4.44 11.67
C ARG A 120 -23.37 -2.99 11.40
N GLN A 121 -24.22 -2.04 11.80
CA GLN A 121 -23.95 -0.61 11.66
C GLN A 121 -22.83 -0.17 12.61
N ILE A 122 -22.85 -0.61 13.86
CA ILE A 122 -21.77 -0.34 14.83
C ILE A 122 -20.45 -0.89 14.32
N ASN A 123 -20.40 -2.12 13.84
CA ASN A 123 -19.19 -2.72 13.26
C ASN A 123 -18.66 -1.88 12.08
N GLY A 124 -19.54 -1.41 11.19
CA GLY A 124 -19.16 -0.55 10.07
C GLY A 124 -18.58 0.80 10.51
N ILE A 125 -19.20 1.44 11.50
CA ILE A 125 -18.74 2.71 12.07
C ILE A 125 -17.37 2.52 12.75
N MET A 126 -17.21 1.46 13.53
CA MET A 126 -15.95 1.16 14.22
C MET A 126 -14.81 0.88 13.24
N ASP A 127 -15.08 0.13 12.18
CA ASP A 127 -14.10 -0.14 11.13
C ASP A 127 -13.65 1.14 10.41
N GLU A 128 -14.56 2.04 10.10
CA GLU A 128 -14.24 3.34 9.47
C GLU A 128 -13.47 4.26 10.44
N HIS A 129 -13.90 4.33 11.70
CA HIS A 129 -13.24 5.13 12.73
C HIS A 129 -11.81 4.63 12.96
N TYR A 130 -11.60 3.32 13.04
CA TYR A 130 -10.28 2.72 13.18
C TYR A 130 -9.31 3.15 12.07
N LEU A 131 -9.76 3.15 10.80
CA LEU A 131 -8.93 3.61 9.69
C LEU A 131 -8.58 5.10 9.78
N ALA A 132 -9.54 5.92 10.18
CA ALA A 132 -9.34 7.37 10.37
C ALA A 132 -8.32 7.64 11.47
N GLU A 133 -8.45 6.96 12.61
CA GLU A 133 -7.54 7.08 13.76
C GLU A 133 -6.13 6.59 13.41
N LEU A 134 -6.01 5.43 12.76
CA LEU A 134 -4.74 4.91 12.29
C LEU A 134 -4.03 5.90 11.36
N SER A 135 -4.76 6.48 10.41
CA SER A 135 -4.22 7.51 9.51
C SER A 135 -3.72 8.75 10.28
N LYS A 136 -4.49 9.21 11.27
CA LYS A 136 -4.11 10.34 12.13
C LYS A 136 -2.83 10.03 12.93
N ASN A 137 -2.75 8.84 13.50
CA ASN A 137 -1.60 8.40 14.28
C ASN A 137 -0.34 8.29 13.42
N ILE A 138 -0.42 7.69 12.23
CA ILE A 138 0.69 7.63 11.27
C ILE A 138 1.16 9.04 10.88
N ARG A 139 0.24 9.94 10.55
CA ARG A 139 0.58 11.33 10.21
C ARG A 139 1.26 12.05 11.37
N SER A 140 0.78 11.87 12.59
CA SER A 140 1.37 12.45 13.80
C SER A 140 2.81 11.99 13.99
N VAL A 141 3.05 10.67 13.94
CA VAL A 141 4.40 10.08 14.06
C VAL A 141 5.34 10.56 12.96
N LEU A 142 4.89 10.57 11.70
CA LEU A 142 5.70 11.05 10.58
C LEU A 142 6.01 12.54 10.70
N THR A 143 5.06 13.34 11.18
CA THR A 143 5.25 14.78 11.42
C THR A 143 6.24 15.03 12.55
N HIS A 144 6.12 14.29 13.65
CA HIS A 144 7.08 14.35 14.76
C HIS A 144 8.50 13.99 14.30
N ARG A 145 8.66 12.90 13.54
CA ARG A 145 9.95 12.51 12.97
C ARG A 145 10.55 13.58 12.07
N ARG A 146 9.74 14.17 11.17
CA ARG A 146 10.19 15.27 10.29
C ARG A 146 10.68 16.47 11.09
N LYS A 147 9.92 16.90 12.11
CA LYS A 147 10.27 18.04 12.98
C LYS A 147 11.60 17.81 13.72
N ASN A 148 11.92 16.55 14.03
CA ASN A 148 13.16 16.16 14.68
C ASN A 148 14.30 15.82 13.68
N GLY A 149 14.18 16.19 12.42
CA GLY A 149 15.23 16.01 11.41
C GLY A 149 15.43 14.56 10.95
N PHE A 150 14.51 13.63 11.25
CA PHE A 150 14.62 12.26 10.77
C PHE A 150 14.19 12.13 9.31
N HIS A 151 15.00 11.41 8.53
CA HIS A 151 14.60 10.99 7.18
C HIS A 151 13.50 9.95 7.26
N ILE A 152 12.33 10.26 6.66
CA ILE A 152 11.16 9.38 6.67
C ILE A 152 10.94 8.65 5.33
N GLY A 153 11.72 8.96 4.30
CA GLY A 153 11.59 8.36 2.97
C GLY A 153 11.90 6.86 2.96
N SER A 154 11.21 6.12 2.10
CA SER A 154 11.44 4.67 1.92
C SER A 154 12.87 4.38 1.45
N PHE A 155 13.46 5.27 0.64
CA PHE A 155 14.82 5.16 0.10
C PHE A 155 15.64 6.40 0.42
N ALA A 156 16.95 6.21 0.64
CA ALA A 156 17.87 7.33 0.66
C ALA A 156 18.00 7.97 -0.74
N LEU A 157 18.33 9.25 -0.79
CA LEU A 157 18.68 9.94 -2.03
C LEU A 157 20.04 9.49 -2.53
N TYR A 158 20.29 9.61 -3.83
CA TYR A 158 21.57 9.27 -4.44
C TYR A 158 22.71 10.09 -3.79
N GLY A 159 23.81 9.47 -3.48
CA GLY A 159 24.90 10.07 -2.67
C GLY A 159 24.76 9.85 -1.16
N TYR A 160 23.62 9.27 -0.73
CA TYR A 160 23.39 8.90 0.67
C TYR A 160 22.91 7.47 0.81
N ARG A 161 23.15 6.86 1.96
CA ARG A 161 22.60 5.57 2.39
C ARG A 161 21.95 5.70 3.77
N LYS A 162 21.01 4.84 4.07
CA LYS A 162 20.40 4.79 5.40
C LYS A 162 21.43 4.28 6.41
N ASN A 163 21.46 4.92 7.59
CA ASN A 163 22.29 4.42 8.70
C ASN A 163 21.64 3.15 9.26
N PRO A 164 22.33 2.00 9.28
CA PRO A 164 21.80 0.76 9.83
C PRO A 164 21.62 0.83 11.36
N ASP A 165 22.52 1.54 12.06
CA ASP A 165 22.55 1.62 13.52
C ASP A 165 21.58 2.68 14.08
N ARG A 166 21.31 3.74 13.30
CA ARG A 166 20.46 4.86 13.72
C ARG A 166 19.34 5.11 12.71
N ARG A 167 18.19 4.51 12.99
CA ARG A 167 17.00 4.61 12.11
C ARG A 167 16.60 6.08 11.88
N GLY A 168 16.40 6.44 10.63
CA GLY A 168 16.00 7.81 10.24
C GLY A 168 17.17 8.76 10.01
N HIS A 169 18.42 8.32 10.20
CA HIS A 169 19.61 9.07 9.83
C HIS A 169 20.17 8.59 8.49
N LEU A 170 20.81 9.51 7.78
CA LEU A 170 21.51 9.24 6.52
C LEU A 170 23.01 9.30 6.76
N LEU A 171 23.74 8.44 6.08
CA LEU A 171 25.20 8.47 5.96
C LEU A 171 25.54 8.80 4.51
N ILE A 172 26.69 9.41 4.30
CA ILE A 172 27.23 9.61 2.95
C ILE A 172 27.58 8.23 2.37
N ASP A 173 27.19 8.02 1.13
CA ASP A 173 27.61 6.88 0.31
C ASP A 173 28.72 7.41 -0.60
N GLU A 174 29.97 7.15 -0.26
CA GLU A 174 31.12 7.82 -0.91
C GLU A 174 31.19 7.54 -2.41
N GLU A 175 30.83 6.35 -2.87
CA GLU A 175 30.80 6.01 -4.29
C GLU A 175 29.78 6.89 -5.04
N ALA A 176 28.54 6.90 -4.59
CA ALA A 176 27.49 7.72 -5.20
C ALA A 176 27.70 9.23 -4.94
N ALA A 177 28.28 9.61 -3.79
CA ALA A 177 28.57 11.00 -3.45
C ALA A 177 29.67 11.61 -4.33
N ALA A 178 30.65 10.81 -4.76
CA ALA A 178 31.67 11.27 -5.72
C ALA A 178 31.02 11.71 -7.04
N VAL A 179 30.06 10.94 -7.53
CA VAL A 179 29.31 11.31 -8.76
C VAL A 179 28.48 12.58 -8.54
N VAL A 180 27.85 12.72 -7.37
CA VAL A 180 27.10 13.95 -7.05
C VAL A 180 28.04 15.17 -7.07
N ARG A 181 29.18 15.09 -6.40
CA ARG A 181 30.18 16.18 -6.38
C ARG A 181 30.65 16.53 -7.79
N GLU A 182 30.91 15.52 -8.63
CA GLU A 182 31.27 15.72 -10.03
C GLU A 182 30.17 16.45 -10.82
N VAL A 183 28.90 16.06 -10.68
CA VAL A 183 27.77 16.75 -11.32
C VAL A 183 27.74 18.23 -10.96
N PHE A 184 27.92 18.56 -9.68
CA PHE A 184 27.97 19.96 -9.23
C PHE A 184 29.18 20.70 -9.79
N THR A 185 30.35 20.07 -9.84
CA THR A 185 31.58 20.64 -10.41
C THR A 185 31.42 20.93 -11.90
N LEU A 186 30.96 19.96 -12.68
CA LEU A 186 30.71 20.14 -14.12
C LEU A 186 29.69 21.25 -14.40
N PHE A 187 28.64 21.32 -13.59
CA PHE A 187 27.63 22.37 -13.72
C PHE A 187 28.22 23.76 -13.40
N SER A 188 29.09 23.87 -12.37
CA SER A 188 29.78 25.14 -12.04
C SER A 188 30.77 25.57 -13.12
N GLN A 189 31.30 24.61 -13.90
CA GLN A 189 32.17 24.87 -15.05
C GLN A 189 31.38 25.29 -16.30
N GLY A 190 30.05 25.37 -16.23
CA GLY A 190 29.18 25.82 -17.33
C GLY A 190 28.62 24.71 -18.22
N TYR A 191 28.86 23.43 -17.90
CA TYR A 191 28.28 22.36 -18.68
C TYR A 191 26.75 22.29 -18.50
N GLY A 192 26.02 22.16 -19.61
CA GLY A 192 24.58 22.01 -19.56
C GLY A 192 24.14 20.64 -19.01
N LYS A 193 22.98 20.58 -18.36
CA LYS A 193 22.47 19.36 -17.70
C LYS A 193 22.38 18.15 -18.64
N THR A 194 22.06 18.38 -19.92
CA THR A 194 22.03 17.29 -20.93
C THR A 194 23.44 16.83 -21.28
N ALA A 195 24.41 17.73 -21.36
CA ALA A 195 25.81 17.37 -21.62
C ALA A 195 26.37 16.53 -20.45
N ILE A 196 26.11 16.95 -19.20
CA ILE A 196 26.48 16.19 -18.00
C ILE A 196 25.89 14.79 -18.02
N ALA A 197 24.59 14.65 -18.32
CA ALA A 197 23.93 13.37 -18.40
C ALA A 197 24.59 12.47 -19.48
N ARG A 198 24.96 13.03 -20.66
CA ARG A 198 25.66 12.29 -21.70
C ARG A 198 27.04 11.82 -21.24
N MET A 199 27.84 12.69 -20.62
CA MET A 199 29.18 12.33 -20.09
C MET A 199 29.11 11.18 -19.09
N LEU A 200 28.12 11.18 -18.19
CA LEU A 200 27.94 10.10 -17.24
C LEU A 200 27.53 8.79 -17.93
N ASN A 201 26.71 8.86 -18.98
CA ASN A 201 26.32 7.69 -19.76
C ASN A 201 27.48 7.12 -20.59
N GLU A 202 28.31 7.96 -21.21
CA GLU A 202 29.49 7.55 -21.97
C GLU A 202 30.52 6.80 -21.08
N ARG A 203 30.53 7.11 -19.79
CA ARG A 203 31.37 6.45 -18.78
C ARG A 203 30.66 5.31 -18.05
N GLU A 204 29.48 4.91 -18.52
CA GLU A 204 28.68 3.82 -17.95
C GLU A 204 28.36 3.97 -16.46
N ILE A 205 28.34 5.21 -15.94
CA ILE A 205 28.01 5.46 -14.54
C ILE A 205 26.52 5.17 -14.31
N PRO A 206 26.15 4.27 -13.36
CA PRO A 206 24.78 3.91 -13.16
C PRO A 206 23.96 5.12 -12.64
N ASN A 207 22.78 5.31 -13.21
CA ASN A 207 21.86 6.34 -12.73
C ASN A 207 21.29 5.95 -11.34
N PRO A 208 20.63 6.86 -10.59
CA PRO A 208 20.13 6.59 -9.25
C PRO A 208 19.23 5.36 -9.12
N THR A 209 18.51 5.00 -10.18
CA THR A 209 17.63 3.83 -10.19
C THR A 209 18.42 2.55 -10.37
N GLU A 210 19.33 2.54 -11.32
CA GLU A 210 20.19 1.40 -11.62
C GLU A 210 21.14 1.15 -10.44
N TYR A 211 21.69 2.20 -9.85
CA TYR A 211 22.52 2.09 -8.64
C TYR A 211 21.79 1.38 -7.48
N LYS A 212 20.50 1.75 -7.23
CA LYS A 212 19.70 1.04 -6.23
C LYS A 212 19.51 -0.45 -6.57
N ARG A 213 19.34 -0.78 -7.85
CA ARG A 213 19.20 -2.17 -8.31
C ARG A 213 20.48 -2.95 -8.07
N LEU A 214 21.64 -2.37 -8.37
CA LEU A 214 22.96 -2.97 -8.14
C LEU A 214 23.23 -3.21 -6.64
N GLN A 215 22.74 -2.32 -5.79
CA GLN A 215 22.82 -2.46 -4.31
C GLN A 215 21.78 -3.46 -3.76
N GLY A 216 21.05 -4.19 -4.60
CA GLY A 216 20.05 -5.18 -4.17
C GLY A 216 18.81 -4.58 -3.51
N ILE A 217 18.60 -3.27 -3.60
CA ILE A 217 17.43 -2.59 -3.03
C ILE A 217 16.21 -2.91 -3.90
N ARG A 218 15.18 -3.53 -3.31
CA ARG A 218 13.91 -3.81 -3.99
C ARG A 218 13.17 -2.51 -4.30
N TYR A 219 13.45 -1.95 -5.47
CA TYR A 219 12.76 -0.77 -5.99
C TYR A 219 11.89 -1.16 -7.18
N ARG A 220 10.56 -1.19 -6.97
CA ARG A 220 9.61 -1.48 -8.05
C ARG A 220 9.34 -0.20 -8.83
N GLN A 221 9.86 -0.14 -10.06
CA GLN A 221 9.49 0.94 -10.98
C GLN A 221 8.09 0.73 -11.55
N PRO A 222 7.33 1.82 -11.81
CA PRO A 222 6.11 1.74 -12.60
C PRO A 222 6.43 1.13 -13.97
N LYS A 223 5.61 0.19 -14.44
CA LYS A 223 5.78 -0.47 -15.75
C LYS A 223 6.00 0.59 -16.85
N GLY A 224 7.02 0.39 -17.67
CA GLY A 224 7.33 1.22 -18.84
C GLY A 224 8.13 2.50 -18.60
N LYS A 225 8.57 2.82 -17.37
CA LYS A 225 9.31 4.06 -17.05
C LYS A 225 10.77 3.85 -16.63
N GLY A 226 11.32 2.64 -16.77
CA GLY A 226 12.69 2.32 -16.39
C GLY A 226 13.70 2.67 -17.49
N SER A 227 14.58 3.63 -17.23
CA SER A 227 15.78 3.86 -18.03
C SER A 227 17.00 3.68 -17.15
N THR A 228 17.98 2.92 -17.61
CA THR A 228 19.29 2.77 -16.97
C THR A 228 20.19 3.97 -17.19
N LEU A 229 19.81 4.86 -18.13
CA LEU A 229 20.59 6.02 -18.53
C LEU A 229 20.22 7.27 -17.70
N TRP A 230 21.24 8.10 -17.47
CA TRP A 230 21.05 9.46 -16.96
C TRP A 230 20.25 10.29 -17.96
N LYS A 231 19.33 11.08 -17.45
CA LYS A 231 18.52 12.01 -18.23
C LYS A 231 18.57 13.40 -17.60
N TYR A 232 18.26 14.42 -18.39
CA TYR A 232 18.16 15.81 -17.96
C TYR A 232 17.45 15.98 -16.60
N PHE A 233 16.30 15.31 -16.41
CA PHE A 233 15.53 15.42 -15.18
C PHE A 233 16.29 14.90 -13.94
N ALA A 234 17.09 13.85 -14.07
CA ALA A 234 17.86 13.31 -12.95
C ALA A 234 18.92 14.32 -12.49
N ILE A 235 19.64 14.92 -13.43
CA ILE A 235 20.62 15.99 -13.15
C ILE A 235 19.91 17.23 -12.60
N SER A 236 18.82 17.67 -13.23
CA SER A 236 18.08 18.83 -12.76
C SER A 236 17.56 18.68 -11.33
N ASN A 237 16.97 17.53 -11.01
CA ASN A 237 16.48 17.23 -9.66
C ASN A 237 17.61 17.18 -8.63
N MET A 238 18.77 16.67 -9.02
CA MET A 238 19.96 16.64 -8.15
C MET A 238 20.42 18.05 -7.83
N LEU A 239 20.63 18.89 -8.83
CA LEU A 239 21.13 20.25 -8.67
C LEU A 239 20.18 21.19 -7.90
N THR A 240 18.88 20.87 -7.87
CA THR A 240 17.87 21.68 -7.16
C THR A 240 17.47 21.11 -5.80
N ASN A 241 18.04 19.97 -5.40
CA ASN A 241 17.66 19.33 -4.15
C ASN A 241 18.48 19.86 -2.98
N GLU A 242 17.81 20.52 -2.07
CA GLU A 242 18.40 21.17 -0.91
C GLU A 242 19.14 20.20 0.06
N ILE A 243 18.94 18.89 -0.07
CA ILE A 243 19.65 17.92 0.77
C ILE A 243 21.16 17.97 0.56
N TYR A 244 21.61 18.33 -0.65
CA TYR A 244 23.05 18.42 -0.97
C TYR A 244 23.73 19.66 -0.39
N ILE A 245 22.96 20.60 0.17
CA ILE A 245 23.46 21.73 0.97
C ILE A 245 23.12 21.58 2.46
N GLY A 246 22.70 20.37 2.89
CA GLY A 246 22.46 20.05 4.29
C GLY A 246 21.02 20.24 4.77
N ASN A 247 20.10 20.70 3.93
CA ASN A 247 18.71 20.92 4.30
C ASN A 247 17.83 19.72 3.97
N MET A 248 17.29 19.05 4.98
CA MET A 248 16.38 17.93 4.75
C MET A 248 14.94 18.43 4.56
N VAL A 249 14.54 18.66 3.31
CA VAL A 249 13.18 19.10 2.98
C VAL A 249 12.29 17.88 2.71
N GLN A 250 11.23 17.72 3.51
CA GLN A 250 10.31 16.60 3.46
C GLN A 250 8.86 17.07 3.62
N GLY A 251 7.91 16.33 3.04
CA GLY A 251 6.48 16.64 3.18
C GLY A 251 6.02 17.82 2.31
N LYS A 252 6.68 18.06 1.16
CA LYS A 252 6.23 19.07 0.17
C LYS A 252 4.82 18.80 -0.35
N TYR A 253 4.43 17.53 -0.39
CA TYR A 253 3.11 17.09 -0.82
C TYR A 253 2.48 16.23 0.27
N GLY A 254 1.17 16.32 0.42
CA GLY A 254 0.40 15.53 1.36
C GLY A 254 -0.98 15.21 0.78
N SER A 255 -1.51 14.04 1.09
CA SER A 255 -2.90 13.71 0.79
C SER A 255 -3.82 14.40 1.80
N VAL A 256 -4.92 14.97 1.31
CA VAL A 256 -5.95 15.61 2.16
C VAL A 256 -6.68 14.55 2.97
N SER A 257 -6.91 13.37 2.38
CA SER A 257 -7.64 12.27 2.98
C SER A 257 -6.90 10.94 2.78
N TYR A 258 -7.13 9.97 3.67
CA TYR A 258 -6.69 8.58 3.47
C TYR A 258 -7.56 7.84 2.43
N LYS A 259 -8.71 8.42 2.04
CA LYS A 259 -9.64 7.90 1.02
C LYS A 259 -9.31 8.37 -0.40
N THR A 260 -8.34 9.30 -0.57
CA THR A 260 -7.96 9.88 -1.87
C THR A 260 -6.59 9.40 -2.34
#